data_3fea07dce86547b408db5987e09ceacc
#
_entry.id   3fea07dce86547b408db5987e09ceacc
#
_cell.length_a   1.000
_cell.length_b   1.000
_cell.length_c   1.000
_cell.angle_alpha   90.00
_cell.angle_beta   90.00
_cell.angle_gamma   90.00
#
_symmetry.space_group_name_H-M   'P 1'
#
loop_
_entity.id
_entity.type
_entity.pdbx_description
1 polymer ?
#
loop_
_entity_poly.entity_id
_entity_poly.type
_entity_poly.pdbx_seq_one_letter_code
_entity_poly.pdbx_strand_id
1 'polypeptide(L)'
;MLKDVDLWQFKDTLATNLSGGSKRKLSVAIALIGNSKLVVLDEPTAGMDLSARRKLWNMLKNYKQGRIIILTTHYMDEADILGDRIGIMNEGELICLGSPLFLKNKFGSGYTLTVVKRNAMSESIAMEEYIHEKLGKHVKKTSEISSEVTFQIP
;
A
#
# COMPACT_ATOMS: atom_id res chain seq x y z
N MET A 1 -5.43 23.15 -6.49
CA MET A 1 -5.01 21.98 -7.29
C MET A 1 -3.49 21.92 -7.49
N LEU A 2 -2.78 22.88 -8.17
CA LEU A 2 -1.32 22.78 -8.33
C LEU A 2 -0.54 22.75 -7.02
N LYS A 3 -1.03 23.44 -5.98
CA LYS A 3 -0.44 23.37 -4.63
C LYS A 3 -0.64 21.99 -4.01
N ASP A 4 -1.78 21.35 -4.23
CA ASP A 4 -2.12 20.07 -3.61
C ASP A 4 -1.28 18.91 -4.18
N VAL A 5 -0.88 19.01 -5.45
CA VAL A 5 0.03 18.06 -6.10
C VAL A 5 1.51 18.47 -6.01
N ASP A 6 1.83 19.54 -5.27
CA ASP A 6 3.21 20.02 -5.09
C ASP A 6 3.88 20.43 -6.41
N LEU A 7 3.12 21.14 -7.27
CA LEU A 7 3.59 21.64 -8.58
C LEU A 7 3.51 23.16 -8.71
N TRP A 8 3.19 23.88 -7.64
CA TRP A 8 3.03 25.33 -7.70
C TRP A 8 4.27 26.06 -8.23
N GLN A 9 5.45 25.61 -7.85
CA GLN A 9 6.73 26.17 -8.29
C GLN A 9 6.95 26.05 -9.80
N PHE A 10 6.25 25.12 -10.47
CA PHE A 10 6.34 24.86 -11.90
C PHE A 10 5.16 25.45 -12.69
N LYS A 11 4.36 26.33 -12.10
CA LYS A 11 3.12 26.86 -12.70
C LYS A 11 3.32 27.53 -14.07
N ASP A 12 4.50 28.10 -14.31
CA ASP A 12 4.87 28.79 -15.55
C ASP A 12 5.76 27.91 -16.45
N THR A 13 5.99 26.63 -16.07
CA THR A 13 6.80 25.68 -16.83
C THR A 13 5.93 24.90 -17.82
N LEU A 14 6.38 24.79 -19.07
CA LEU A 14 5.70 23.95 -20.04
C LEU A 14 5.67 22.48 -19.58
N ALA A 15 4.55 21.82 -19.78
CA ALA A 15 4.37 20.42 -19.39
C ALA A 15 5.41 19.48 -20.01
N THR A 16 5.91 19.80 -21.21
CA THR A 16 7.00 19.07 -21.90
C THR A 16 8.28 19.04 -21.09
N ASN A 17 8.56 20.10 -20.34
CA ASN A 17 9.79 20.30 -19.55
C ASN A 17 9.71 19.76 -18.12
N LEU A 18 8.54 19.23 -17.72
CA LEU A 18 8.38 18.60 -16.41
C LEU A 18 9.02 17.22 -16.38
N SER A 19 9.51 16.81 -15.19
CA SER A 19 9.94 15.44 -14.95
C SER A 19 8.79 14.44 -15.10
N GLY A 20 9.08 13.16 -15.29
CA GLY A 20 8.05 12.12 -15.41
C GLY A 20 7.10 12.08 -14.22
N GLY A 21 7.63 12.14 -12.99
CA GLY A 21 6.82 12.22 -11.78
C GLY A 21 5.95 13.49 -11.70
N SER A 22 6.48 14.64 -12.14
CA SER A 22 5.73 15.90 -12.20
C SER A 22 4.62 15.86 -13.26
N LYS A 23 4.89 15.24 -14.43
CA LYS A 23 3.86 15.02 -15.46
C LYS A 23 2.72 14.15 -14.92
N ARG A 24 3.06 13.08 -14.19
CA ARG A 24 2.07 12.19 -13.58
C ARG A 24 1.20 12.93 -12.55
N LYS A 25 1.82 13.72 -11.66
CA LYS A 25 1.11 14.59 -10.71
C LYS A 25 0.17 15.58 -11.42
N LEU A 26 0.64 16.17 -12.52
CA LEU A 26 -0.17 17.08 -13.34
C LEU A 26 -1.37 16.35 -13.96
N SER A 27 -1.19 15.13 -14.48
CA SER A 27 -2.29 14.33 -15.04
C SER A 27 -3.36 14.02 -13.99
N VAL A 28 -2.96 13.66 -12.77
CA VAL A 28 -3.89 13.46 -11.66
C VAL A 28 -4.62 14.77 -11.30
N ALA A 29 -3.90 15.90 -11.25
CA ALA A 29 -4.51 17.20 -11.01
C ALA A 29 -5.56 17.56 -12.07
N ILE A 30 -5.28 17.30 -13.35
CA ILE A 30 -6.23 17.51 -14.44
C ILE A 30 -7.49 16.65 -14.28
N ALA A 31 -7.33 15.38 -13.93
CA ALA A 31 -8.46 14.48 -13.71
C ALA A 31 -9.38 14.93 -12.56
N LEU A 32 -8.81 15.61 -11.55
CA LEU A 32 -9.53 16.05 -10.35
C LEU A 32 -10.05 17.49 -10.41
N ILE A 33 -9.58 18.33 -11.34
CA ILE A 33 -9.86 19.79 -11.33
C ILE A 33 -11.34 20.11 -11.57
N GLY A 34 -12.04 19.33 -12.36
CA GLY A 34 -13.49 19.42 -12.53
C GLY A 34 -14.21 18.82 -11.32
N ASN A 35 -15.48 19.07 -11.20
CA ASN A 35 -16.31 18.43 -10.19
C ASN A 35 -16.85 17.06 -10.68
N SER A 36 -16.01 16.30 -11.38
CA SER A 36 -16.37 14.99 -11.94
C SER A 36 -16.80 14.03 -10.85
N LYS A 37 -17.92 13.38 -11.01
CA LYS A 37 -18.43 12.35 -10.09
C LYS A 37 -17.67 11.03 -10.21
N LEU A 38 -17.11 10.77 -11.40
CA LEU A 38 -16.29 9.58 -11.68
C LEU A 38 -14.92 10.03 -12.18
N VAL A 39 -13.87 9.51 -11.58
CA VAL A 39 -12.48 9.74 -11.94
C VAL A 39 -11.81 8.37 -12.13
N VAL A 40 -11.10 8.20 -13.24
CA VAL A 40 -10.34 6.98 -13.53
C VAL A 40 -8.86 7.33 -13.57
N LEU A 41 -8.06 6.63 -12.80
CA LEU A 41 -6.62 6.84 -12.66
C LEU A 41 -5.90 5.52 -12.97
N ASP A 42 -5.09 5.52 -14.01
CA ASP A 42 -4.30 4.35 -14.38
C ASP A 42 -2.86 4.53 -13.87
N GLU A 43 -2.45 3.67 -12.92
CA GLU A 43 -1.13 3.65 -12.31
C GLU A 43 -0.66 5.06 -11.85
N PRO A 44 -1.45 5.83 -11.06
CA PRO A 44 -1.20 7.26 -10.84
C PRO A 44 0.12 7.56 -10.12
N THR A 45 0.69 6.59 -9.40
CA THR A 45 1.94 6.74 -8.63
C THR A 45 3.15 6.05 -9.27
N ALA A 46 2.99 5.45 -10.45
CA ALA A 46 4.08 4.74 -11.12
C ALA A 46 5.29 5.68 -11.37
N GLY A 47 6.49 5.18 -11.02
CA GLY A 47 7.73 5.93 -11.18
C GLY A 47 7.95 7.05 -10.16
N MET A 48 7.13 7.14 -9.10
CA MET A 48 7.35 8.09 -8.00
C MET A 48 8.11 7.43 -6.85
N ASP A 49 8.92 8.25 -6.14
CA ASP A 49 9.49 7.85 -4.87
C ASP A 49 8.40 7.72 -3.77
N LEU A 50 8.74 7.04 -2.68
CA LEU A 50 7.79 6.74 -1.60
C LEU A 50 7.19 8.00 -0.95
N SER A 51 7.97 9.08 -0.83
CA SER A 51 7.49 10.34 -0.24
C SER A 51 6.46 11.02 -1.14
N ALA A 52 6.73 11.08 -2.44
CA ALA A 52 5.82 11.61 -3.44
C ALA A 52 4.52 10.79 -3.52
N ARG A 53 4.62 9.44 -3.47
CA ARG A 53 3.44 8.55 -3.42
C ARG A 53 2.56 8.85 -2.23
N ARG A 54 3.12 8.92 -1.02
CA ARG A 54 2.36 9.22 0.21
C ARG A 54 1.65 10.56 0.17
N LYS A 55 2.29 11.59 -0.38
CA LYS A 55 1.65 12.90 -0.58
C LYS A 55 0.45 12.80 -1.51
N LEU A 56 0.59 12.08 -2.64
CA LEU A 56 -0.49 11.87 -3.59
C LEU A 56 -1.64 11.06 -2.98
N TRP A 57 -1.35 10.02 -2.20
CA TRP A 57 -2.38 9.24 -1.49
C TRP A 57 -3.19 10.09 -0.51
N ASN A 58 -2.53 10.94 0.27
CA ASN A 58 -3.22 11.84 1.19
C ASN A 58 -4.13 12.82 0.43
N MET A 59 -3.67 13.34 -0.69
CA MET A 59 -4.47 14.20 -1.54
C MET A 59 -5.68 13.42 -2.10
N LEU A 60 -5.49 12.23 -2.67
CA LEU A 60 -6.59 11.42 -3.22
C LEU A 60 -7.65 11.08 -2.15
N LYS A 61 -7.23 10.78 -0.90
CA LYS A 61 -8.15 10.59 0.22
C LYS A 61 -9.05 11.80 0.47
N ASN A 62 -8.49 13.01 0.37
CA ASN A 62 -9.25 14.24 0.58
C ASN A 62 -10.22 14.49 -0.58
N TYR A 63 -9.83 14.14 -1.80
CA TYR A 63 -10.63 14.39 -3.02
C TYR A 63 -11.67 13.30 -3.30
N LYS A 64 -11.66 12.17 -2.58
CA LYS A 64 -12.63 11.08 -2.84
C LYS A 64 -14.03 11.36 -2.30
N GLN A 65 -14.22 12.35 -1.43
CA GLN A 65 -15.55 12.68 -0.88
C GLN A 65 -16.52 13.10 -1.98
N GLY A 66 -17.66 12.43 -2.05
CA GLY A 66 -18.70 12.68 -3.04
C GLY A 66 -18.33 12.29 -4.48
N ARG A 67 -17.29 11.48 -4.68
CA ARG A 67 -16.81 10.99 -5.98
C ARG A 67 -16.57 9.48 -5.94
N ILE A 68 -16.63 8.87 -7.10
CA ILE A 68 -16.14 7.52 -7.34
C ILE A 68 -14.77 7.66 -8.01
N ILE A 69 -13.75 7.07 -7.40
CA ILE A 69 -12.39 7.01 -7.98
C ILE A 69 -12.10 5.54 -8.28
N ILE A 70 -11.91 5.23 -9.57
CA ILE A 70 -11.41 3.93 -10.01
C ILE A 70 -9.92 4.09 -10.23
N LEU A 71 -9.12 3.28 -9.58
CA LEU A 71 -7.67 3.34 -9.62
C LEU A 71 -7.10 1.96 -9.94
N THR A 72 -6.21 1.89 -10.94
CA THR A 72 -5.40 0.68 -11.16
C THR A 72 -4.03 0.86 -10.51
N THR A 73 -3.49 -0.20 -9.95
CA THR A 73 -2.15 -0.20 -9.38
C THR A 73 -1.59 -1.61 -9.24
N HIS A 74 -0.28 -1.73 -9.29
CA HIS A 74 0.45 -2.95 -8.91
C HIS A 74 1.06 -2.84 -7.51
N TYR A 75 0.88 -1.70 -6.82
CA TYR A 75 1.33 -1.50 -5.45
C TYR A 75 0.23 -1.91 -4.46
N MET A 76 0.44 -2.99 -3.72
CA MET A 76 -0.54 -3.51 -2.76
C MET A 76 -0.79 -2.54 -1.60
N ASP A 77 0.24 -1.80 -1.17
CA ASP A 77 0.14 -0.76 -0.16
C ASP A 77 -0.76 0.41 -0.62
N GLU A 78 -0.69 0.80 -1.90
CA GLU A 78 -1.58 1.81 -2.47
C GLU A 78 -3.04 1.35 -2.47
N ALA A 79 -3.29 0.13 -2.93
CA ALA A 79 -4.62 -0.46 -2.93
C ALA A 79 -5.20 -0.55 -1.50
N ASP A 80 -4.40 -0.97 -0.53
CA ASP A 80 -4.80 -1.10 0.87
C ASP A 80 -5.11 0.26 1.52
N ILE A 81 -4.32 1.28 1.21
CA ILE A 81 -4.46 2.62 1.81
C ILE A 81 -5.62 3.42 1.21
N LEU A 82 -5.88 3.29 -0.10
CA LEU A 82 -6.83 4.13 -0.83
C LEU A 82 -8.17 3.44 -1.07
N GLY A 83 -8.17 2.11 -1.25
CA GLY A 83 -9.34 1.35 -1.67
C GLY A 83 -10.37 1.16 -0.57
N ASP A 84 -11.62 1.50 -0.85
CA ASP A 84 -12.77 1.04 -0.06
C ASP A 84 -13.16 -0.38 -0.50
N ARG A 85 -12.97 -0.68 -1.79
CA ARG A 85 -13.10 -2.00 -2.40
C ARG A 85 -11.92 -2.25 -3.33
N ILE A 86 -11.37 -3.45 -3.29
CA ILE A 86 -10.25 -3.88 -4.10
C ILE A 86 -10.69 -5.06 -4.97
N GLY A 87 -10.49 -4.94 -6.27
CA GLY A 87 -10.62 -6.03 -7.22
C GLY A 87 -9.24 -6.55 -7.63
N ILE A 88 -9.03 -7.86 -7.52
CA ILE A 88 -7.80 -8.50 -8.00
C ILE A 88 -8.06 -9.08 -9.39
N MET A 89 -7.30 -8.60 -10.36
CA MET A 89 -7.36 -9.06 -11.75
C MET A 89 -6.21 -10.00 -12.05
N ASN A 90 -6.49 -11.09 -12.77
CA ASN A 90 -5.48 -11.98 -13.33
C ASN A 90 -5.92 -12.45 -14.71
N GLU A 91 -5.03 -12.41 -15.69
CA GLU A 91 -5.29 -12.84 -17.08
C GLU A 91 -6.58 -12.25 -17.69
N GLY A 92 -6.91 -11.00 -17.34
CA GLY A 92 -8.11 -10.31 -17.80
C GLY A 92 -9.40 -10.64 -17.03
N GLU A 93 -9.35 -11.54 -16.05
CA GLU A 93 -10.49 -11.94 -15.23
C GLU A 93 -10.44 -11.33 -13.83
N LEU A 94 -11.62 -11.00 -13.27
CA LEU A 94 -11.76 -10.54 -11.90
C LEU A 94 -11.79 -11.75 -10.96
N ILE A 95 -10.68 -12.04 -10.31
CA ILE A 95 -10.51 -13.22 -9.44
C ILE A 95 -11.23 -13.03 -8.11
N CYS A 96 -11.14 -11.83 -7.53
CA CYS A 96 -11.90 -11.53 -6.32
C CYS A 96 -12.16 -10.03 -6.17
N LEU A 97 -13.16 -9.71 -5.35
CA LEU A 97 -13.59 -8.34 -5.07
C LEU A 97 -14.05 -8.24 -3.62
N GLY A 98 -13.50 -7.30 -2.85
CA GLY A 98 -13.89 -7.11 -1.47
C GLY A 98 -13.29 -5.87 -0.84
N SER A 99 -13.59 -5.65 0.45
CA SER A 99 -12.87 -4.65 1.24
C SER A 99 -11.44 -5.13 1.54
N PRO A 100 -10.48 -4.22 1.82
CA PRO A 100 -9.13 -4.62 2.24
C PRO A 100 -9.14 -5.63 3.40
N LEU A 101 -9.97 -5.40 4.41
CA LEU A 101 -10.09 -6.30 5.55
C LEU A 101 -10.64 -7.68 5.16
N PHE A 102 -11.67 -7.73 4.31
CA PHE A 102 -12.21 -8.99 3.80
C PHE A 102 -11.15 -9.80 3.05
N LEU A 103 -10.37 -9.14 2.17
CA LEU A 103 -9.33 -9.79 1.40
C LEU A 103 -8.20 -10.30 2.29
N LYS A 104 -7.77 -9.51 3.28
CA LYS A 104 -6.76 -9.90 4.27
C LYS A 104 -7.23 -11.10 5.10
N ASN A 105 -8.47 -11.11 5.56
CA ASN A 105 -9.01 -12.22 6.35
C ASN A 105 -9.17 -13.51 5.52
N LYS A 106 -9.49 -13.38 4.24
CA LYS A 106 -9.77 -14.53 3.38
C LYS A 106 -8.50 -15.12 2.73
N PHE A 107 -7.55 -14.27 2.35
CA PHE A 107 -6.38 -14.64 1.55
C PHE A 107 -5.05 -14.27 2.22
N GLY A 108 -5.09 -13.54 3.32
CA GLY A 108 -3.89 -13.16 4.07
C GLY A 108 -3.25 -14.37 4.74
N SER A 109 -1.94 -14.33 4.81
CA SER A 109 -1.15 -15.35 5.53
C SER A 109 -1.10 -15.12 7.04
N GLY A 110 -1.88 -14.17 7.58
CA GLY A 110 -1.86 -13.78 8.99
C GLY A 110 -0.76 -12.74 9.28
N TYR A 111 -0.27 -12.73 10.52
CA TYR A 111 0.72 -11.76 11.00
C TYR A 111 2.11 -12.38 11.08
N THR A 112 3.11 -11.57 10.84
CA THR A 112 4.51 -11.95 11.03
C THR A 112 5.05 -11.31 12.31
N LEU A 113 5.50 -12.13 13.25
CA LEU A 113 6.18 -11.68 14.47
C LEU A 113 7.68 -11.92 14.30
N THR A 114 8.46 -10.86 14.26
CA THR A 114 9.93 -10.95 14.29
C THR A 114 10.43 -10.62 15.69
N VAL A 115 11.16 -11.55 16.28
CA VAL A 115 11.78 -11.40 17.62
C VAL A 115 13.28 -11.31 17.44
N VAL A 116 13.88 -10.24 17.98
CA VAL A 116 15.32 -10.05 17.98
C VAL A 116 15.88 -10.59 19.31
N LYS A 117 16.77 -11.58 19.21
CA LYS A 117 17.46 -12.16 20.37
C LYS A 117 18.52 -11.21 20.89
N ARG A 118 18.65 -11.10 22.20
CA ARG A 118 19.71 -10.30 22.83
C ARG A 118 21.10 -10.93 22.62
N ASN A 119 21.16 -12.28 22.61
CA ASN A 119 22.38 -13.06 22.36
C ASN A 119 22.07 -14.16 21.34
N ALA A 120 22.92 -14.31 20.31
CA ALA A 120 22.71 -15.24 19.21
C ALA A 120 22.70 -16.74 19.63
N MET A 121 23.27 -17.08 20.78
CA MET A 121 23.48 -18.48 21.21
C MET A 121 22.49 -18.98 22.26
N SER A 122 21.60 -18.16 22.81
CA SER A 122 20.68 -18.60 23.84
C SER A 122 19.22 -18.54 23.41
N GLU A 123 18.49 -19.65 23.69
CA GLU A 123 17.05 -19.61 23.98
C GLU A 123 16.05 -19.71 22.82
N SER A 124 16.42 -20.23 21.65
CA SER A 124 15.41 -20.47 20.59
C SER A 124 14.28 -21.39 21.04
N ILE A 125 14.58 -22.42 21.82
CA ILE A 125 13.59 -23.41 22.31
C ILE A 125 12.68 -22.78 23.36
N ALA A 126 13.25 -22.14 24.38
CA ALA A 126 12.48 -21.50 25.46
C ALA A 126 11.61 -20.34 24.94
N MET A 127 12.09 -19.61 23.93
CA MET A 127 11.34 -18.53 23.26
C MET A 127 10.19 -19.11 22.44
N GLU A 128 10.41 -20.21 21.71
CA GLU A 128 9.38 -20.87 20.92
C GLU A 128 8.28 -21.43 21.82
N GLU A 129 8.65 -22.07 22.95
CA GLU A 129 7.71 -22.54 23.97
C GLU A 129 6.90 -21.37 24.57
N TYR A 130 7.56 -20.26 24.93
CA TYR A 130 6.88 -19.08 25.44
C TYR A 130 5.89 -18.48 24.44
N ILE A 131 6.27 -18.40 23.16
CA ILE A 131 5.38 -17.90 22.09
C ILE A 131 4.19 -18.83 21.90
N HIS A 132 4.41 -20.15 21.91
CA HIS A 132 3.33 -21.13 21.84
C HIS A 132 2.40 -21.09 23.06
N GLU A 133 2.94 -20.85 24.25
CA GLU A 133 2.14 -20.66 25.47
C GLU A 133 1.25 -19.42 25.39
N LYS A 134 1.79 -18.29 24.90
CA LYS A 134 1.08 -16.99 24.89
C LYS A 134 0.17 -16.81 23.68
N LEU A 135 0.57 -17.30 22.52
CA LEU A 135 -0.13 -17.06 21.24
C LEU A 135 -0.79 -18.31 20.65
N GLY A 136 -0.53 -19.47 21.24
CA GLY A 136 -1.13 -20.74 20.82
C GLY A 136 -0.22 -21.57 19.89
N LYS A 137 -0.48 -22.87 19.85
CA LYS A 137 0.30 -23.85 19.06
C LYS A 137 0.15 -23.73 17.54
N HIS A 138 -0.75 -22.87 17.07
CA HIS A 138 -0.95 -22.62 15.65
C HIS A 138 0.09 -21.66 15.04
N VAL A 139 0.87 -21.00 15.88
CA VAL A 139 2.00 -20.14 15.46
C VAL A 139 3.11 -21.03 14.91
N LYS A 140 3.62 -20.68 13.72
CA LYS A 140 4.69 -21.43 13.06
C LYS A 140 5.95 -20.60 12.95
N LYS A 141 7.07 -21.16 13.38
CA LYS A 141 8.39 -20.59 13.10
C LYS A 141 8.70 -20.72 11.59
N THR A 142 8.99 -19.60 10.94
CA THR A 142 9.24 -19.54 9.50
C THR A 142 10.71 -19.37 9.15
N SER A 143 11.46 -18.64 9.97
CA SER A 143 12.90 -18.48 9.78
C SER A 143 13.62 -18.17 11.08
N GLU A 144 14.91 -18.51 11.11
CA GLU A 144 15.84 -18.12 12.16
C GLU A 144 17.17 -17.75 11.52
N ILE A 145 17.56 -16.50 11.64
CA ILE A 145 18.80 -15.96 11.07
C ILE A 145 19.54 -15.23 12.17
N SER A 146 20.66 -15.81 12.59
CA SER A 146 21.54 -15.19 13.59
C SER A 146 20.79 -14.74 14.86
N SER A 147 20.49 -13.45 14.96
CA SER A 147 19.81 -12.84 16.12
C SER A 147 18.31 -12.68 15.94
N GLU A 148 17.74 -13.03 14.78
CA GLU A 148 16.31 -12.85 14.51
C GLU A 148 15.59 -14.17 14.33
N VAL A 149 14.42 -14.31 14.94
CA VAL A 149 13.49 -15.41 14.72
C VAL A 149 12.16 -14.88 14.29
N THR A 150 11.64 -15.43 13.22
CA THR A 150 10.36 -15.00 12.63
C THR A 150 9.32 -16.09 12.78
N PHE A 151 8.15 -15.70 13.25
CA PHE A 151 6.98 -16.54 13.42
C PHE A 151 5.82 -16.05 12.58
N GLN A 152 5.06 -16.97 12.03
CA GLN A 152 3.81 -16.72 11.33
C GLN A 152 2.64 -17.00 12.28
N ILE A 153 1.78 -16.01 12.49
CA ILE A 153 0.54 -16.09 13.26
C ILE A 153 -0.61 -16.05 12.26
N PRO A 154 -1.47 -17.08 12.21
CA PRO A 154 -2.62 -17.12 11.31
C PRO A 154 -3.62 -15.99 11.49
#